data_0e8e2213e44643bd2acdf1382141fec0
#
_entry.id   0e8e2213e44643bd2acdf1382141fec0
#
_cell.length_a   1.000
_cell.length_b   1.000
_cell.length_c   1.000
_cell.angle_alpha   90.00
_cell.angle_beta   90.00
_cell.angle_gamma   90.00
#
_symmetry.space_group_name_H-M   'P 1'
#
loop_
_entity.id
_entity.type
_entity.pdbx_description
1 polymer ?
#
loop_
_entity_poly.entity_id
_entity_poly.type
_entity_poly.pdbx_seq_one_letter_code
_entity_poly.pdbx_strand_id
1 'polypeptide(L)'
;MTEASIDENIDKDEGGSPAPVSAKKKLPLGLDLGTLESCVLSKLSKPGSGEHHGILVPTVVGYPEEGILAGILPGNSGMLHGNDALANQLHLRLVHPLSDGVIQDIEAAKSFLGYLREQVDPEQKADALCVIGIPAVADDEAKTKLEEAAKSVFDGVLLIPEPFLAALGMRDEEKLQEPDYKDPVSNSLFVDIGAGTTDFCIIQGYFPKPQDLLSIPFGGNEVDVILDQLIRENYPEVNLPISMIRGFKEEFSYVGEPESGIRVKVPVEGKPRKIEIGKQVGEACNRLVDEITDSLKQVIASASPQSVFSLLQNIIITGGGSRIKNIDQEIQLRLVEDGYENPEVRLSEKDYSPLVAIGALKVAKAAREDQWLH
;
A
#
# COMPACT_ATOMS: atom_id res chain seq x y z
N MET A 1 -31.43 -62.43 65.75
CA MET A 1 -30.81 -61.25 66.38
C MET A 1 -29.43 -61.08 65.72
N THR A 2 -29.33 -60.27 64.74
CA THR A 2 -28.07 -59.71 64.22
C THR A 2 -28.45 -58.57 63.23
N GLU A 3 -28.15 -57.36 63.62
CA GLU A 3 -28.37 -56.16 62.89
C GLU A 3 -27.41 -56.10 61.68
N ALA A 4 -27.94 -55.76 60.54
CA ALA A 4 -27.17 -55.51 59.36
C ALA A 4 -27.02 -53.95 59.21
N SER A 5 -25.78 -53.48 59.29
CA SER A 5 -25.40 -52.08 59.02
C SER A 5 -25.36 -51.86 57.51
N ILE A 6 -26.05 -50.80 57.08
CA ILE A 6 -26.06 -50.28 55.72
C ILE A 6 -24.95 -49.22 55.63
N ASP A 7 -23.91 -49.47 54.79
CA ASP A 7 -22.92 -48.51 54.42
C ASP A 7 -23.45 -47.65 53.26
N GLU A 8 -23.68 -46.39 53.52
CA GLU A 8 -23.94 -45.30 52.46
C GLU A 8 -22.61 -44.84 51.90
N ASN A 9 -22.30 -45.28 50.69
CA ASN A 9 -21.25 -44.71 49.90
C ASN A 9 -21.80 -43.42 49.17
N ILE A 10 -21.42 -42.24 49.67
CA ILE A 10 -21.68 -40.96 49.00
C ILE A 10 -20.54 -40.73 48.00
N ASP A 11 -20.82 -40.93 46.71
CA ASP A 11 -19.98 -40.51 45.61
C ASP A 11 -19.88 -38.96 45.62
N LYS A 12 -18.70 -38.45 45.93
CA LYS A 12 -18.35 -37.05 45.73
C LYS A 12 -18.01 -36.84 44.27
N ASP A 13 -18.96 -36.31 43.55
CA ASP A 13 -18.78 -35.75 42.23
C ASP A 13 -17.79 -34.54 42.32
N GLU A 14 -16.52 -34.80 42.02
CA GLU A 14 -15.51 -33.73 41.88
C GLU A 14 -15.76 -33.01 40.56
N GLY A 15 -16.50 -31.89 40.64
CA GLY A 15 -16.66 -30.94 39.57
C GLY A 15 -15.29 -30.36 39.16
N GLY A 16 -14.68 -30.97 38.15
CA GLY A 16 -13.51 -30.46 37.52
C GLY A 16 -13.78 -29.10 36.93
N SER A 17 -13.19 -28.04 37.50
CA SER A 17 -13.16 -26.74 36.89
C SER A 17 -12.56 -26.87 35.46
N PRO A 18 -13.17 -26.30 34.43
CA PRO A 18 -12.58 -26.30 33.11
C PRO A 18 -11.19 -25.64 33.17
N ALA A 19 -10.19 -26.32 32.62
CA ALA A 19 -8.85 -25.79 32.51
C ALA A 19 -8.90 -24.39 31.85
N PRO A 20 -8.10 -23.41 32.32
CA PRO A 20 -8.10 -22.09 31.71
C PRO A 20 -7.74 -22.26 30.24
N VAL A 21 -8.63 -21.79 29.35
CA VAL A 21 -8.37 -21.70 27.92
C VAL A 21 -7.11 -20.84 27.80
N SER A 22 -6.01 -21.42 27.32
CA SER A 22 -4.77 -20.67 27.14
C SER A 22 -5.07 -19.53 26.15
N ALA A 23 -4.88 -18.29 26.60
CA ALA A 23 -5.07 -17.14 25.75
C ALA A 23 -4.20 -17.31 24.49
N LYS A 24 -4.81 -17.16 23.32
CA LYS A 24 -4.08 -17.24 22.06
C LYS A 24 -2.97 -16.18 22.06
N LYS A 25 -1.87 -16.46 21.41
CA LYS A 25 -0.76 -15.51 21.27
C LYS A 25 -1.17 -14.40 20.32
N LYS A 26 -1.04 -13.13 20.73
CA LYS A 26 -1.27 -11.98 19.84
C LYS A 26 -0.22 -11.93 18.74
N LEU A 27 -0.67 -11.73 17.50
CA LEU A 27 0.15 -11.56 16.30
C LEU A 27 -0.09 -10.17 15.73
N PRO A 28 0.76 -9.17 16.04
CA PRO A 28 0.66 -7.86 15.41
C PRO A 28 1.06 -7.93 13.94
N LEU A 29 0.24 -7.33 13.08
CA LEU A 29 0.42 -7.28 11.63
C LEU A 29 0.39 -5.84 11.15
N GLY A 30 1.26 -5.53 10.20
CA GLY A 30 1.20 -4.31 9.41
C GLY A 30 0.86 -4.64 7.97
N LEU A 31 -0.15 -3.99 7.42
CA LEU A 31 -0.65 -4.22 6.08
C LEU A 31 -0.72 -2.89 5.30
N ASP A 32 -0.03 -2.88 4.18
CA ASP A 32 -0.24 -1.94 3.09
C ASP A 32 -1.14 -2.63 2.05
N LEU A 33 -2.38 -2.17 1.93
CA LEU A 33 -3.38 -2.75 1.05
C LEU A 33 -3.54 -1.90 -0.22
N GLY A 34 -2.54 -1.97 -1.10
CA GLY A 34 -2.50 -1.16 -2.31
C GLY A 34 -3.38 -1.68 -3.45
N THR A 35 -3.72 -0.79 -4.40
CA THR A 35 -4.54 -1.10 -5.59
C THR A 35 -3.89 -2.15 -6.51
N LEU A 36 -2.57 -2.09 -6.69
CA LEU A 36 -1.84 -3.01 -7.58
C LEU A 36 -1.05 -4.08 -6.84
N GLU A 37 -0.42 -3.70 -5.74
CA GLU A 37 0.39 -4.58 -4.90
C GLU A 37 0.06 -4.32 -3.43
N SER A 38 0.08 -5.38 -2.63
CA SER A 38 -0.11 -5.32 -1.18
C SER A 38 1.09 -5.91 -0.46
N CYS A 39 1.46 -5.30 0.67
CA CYS A 39 2.57 -5.74 1.50
C CYS A 39 2.10 -6.06 2.91
N VAL A 40 2.34 -7.28 3.40
CA VAL A 40 2.03 -7.69 4.78
C VAL A 40 3.29 -8.04 5.55
N LEU A 41 3.38 -7.55 6.80
CA LEU A 41 4.49 -7.77 7.73
C LEU A 41 4.01 -8.27 9.08
N SER A 42 4.67 -9.29 9.63
CA SER A 42 4.49 -9.77 11.02
C SER A 42 5.73 -9.55 11.90
N LYS A 43 6.89 -9.28 11.30
CA LYS A 43 8.16 -9.06 12.00
C LYS A 43 8.92 -7.90 11.37
N LEU A 44 9.52 -7.07 12.22
CA LEU A 44 10.50 -6.09 11.77
C LEU A 44 11.87 -6.75 11.66
N SER A 45 12.62 -6.42 10.62
CA SER A 45 14.04 -6.77 10.53
C SER A 45 14.84 -6.04 11.58
N LYS A 46 16.03 -6.54 11.88
CA LYS A 46 16.94 -5.82 12.77
C LYS A 46 17.38 -4.51 12.09
N PRO A 47 17.51 -3.41 12.84
CA PRO A 47 18.05 -2.17 12.30
C PRO A 47 19.37 -2.42 11.57
N GLY A 48 19.52 -1.84 10.38
CA GLY A 48 20.75 -1.96 9.58
C GLY A 48 20.93 -3.26 8.79
N SER A 49 19.98 -4.24 8.85
CA SER A 49 20.09 -5.47 8.08
C SER A 49 19.77 -5.31 6.58
N GLY A 50 19.10 -4.22 6.20
CA GLY A 50 18.66 -3.98 4.81
C GLY A 50 17.61 -4.98 4.27
N GLU A 51 17.21 -5.97 5.07
CA GLU A 51 16.26 -7.00 4.69
C GLU A 51 14.93 -6.79 5.43
N HIS A 52 13.93 -6.30 4.74
CA HIS A 52 12.55 -6.27 5.23
C HIS A 52 11.85 -7.55 4.75
N HIS A 53 11.45 -8.41 5.68
CA HIS A 53 10.72 -9.64 5.36
C HIS A 53 9.21 -9.34 5.22
N GLY A 54 8.87 -8.40 4.34
CA GLY A 54 7.51 -8.18 3.88
C GLY A 54 7.16 -9.17 2.77
N ILE A 55 5.94 -9.69 2.81
CA ILE A 55 5.40 -10.46 1.71
C ILE A 55 4.69 -9.47 0.80
N LEU A 56 5.29 -9.20 -0.36
CA LEU A 56 4.74 -8.33 -1.40
C LEU A 56 4.07 -9.20 -2.46
N VAL A 57 2.80 -8.93 -2.73
CA VAL A 57 2.00 -9.69 -3.71
C VAL A 57 1.10 -8.78 -4.53
N PRO A 58 0.85 -9.11 -5.82
CA PRO A 58 -0.16 -8.42 -6.62
C PRO A 58 -1.54 -8.50 -5.98
N THR A 59 -2.27 -7.37 -5.94
CA THR A 59 -3.62 -7.27 -5.36
C THR A 59 -4.65 -7.76 -6.40
N VAL A 60 -4.73 -9.07 -6.57
CA VAL A 60 -5.62 -9.70 -7.56
C VAL A 60 -6.11 -11.07 -7.09
N VAL A 61 -7.37 -11.37 -7.43
CA VAL A 61 -8.02 -12.67 -7.23
C VAL A 61 -8.44 -13.22 -8.59
N GLY A 62 -8.08 -14.45 -8.87
CA GLY A 62 -8.42 -15.15 -10.10
C GLY A 62 -9.52 -16.20 -9.85
N TYR A 63 -10.64 -16.06 -10.55
CA TYR A 63 -11.74 -17.04 -10.56
C TYR A 63 -11.65 -17.91 -11.81
N PRO A 64 -11.74 -19.24 -11.69
CA PRO A 64 -11.71 -20.12 -12.86
C PRO A 64 -12.77 -19.76 -13.90
N GLU A 65 -12.39 -19.74 -15.18
CA GLU A 65 -13.35 -19.61 -16.28
C GLU A 65 -14.25 -20.83 -16.36
N GLU A 66 -15.49 -20.65 -16.85
CA GLU A 66 -16.43 -21.76 -17.04
C GLU A 66 -15.89 -22.81 -17.99
N GLY A 67 -15.99 -24.08 -17.60
CA GLY A 67 -15.58 -25.20 -18.45
C GLY A 67 -14.09 -25.53 -18.41
N ILE A 68 -13.32 -24.93 -17.49
CA ILE A 68 -11.91 -25.29 -17.34
C ILE A 68 -11.76 -26.75 -16.91
N LEU A 69 -10.82 -27.46 -17.50
CA LEU A 69 -10.60 -28.87 -17.21
C LEU A 69 -9.90 -29.06 -15.84
N ALA A 70 -10.24 -30.12 -15.14
CA ALA A 70 -9.58 -30.50 -13.90
C ALA A 70 -8.07 -30.67 -14.08
N GLY A 71 -7.27 -30.14 -13.14
CA GLY A 71 -5.80 -30.23 -13.15
C GLY A 71 -5.08 -29.21 -14.03
N ILE A 72 -5.79 -28.27 -14.70
CA ILE A 72 -5.15 -27.15 -15.42
C ILE A 72 -4.62 -26.10 -14.43
N LEU A 73 -5.40 -25.79 -13.39
CA LEU A 73 -4.98 -24.85 -12.35
C LEU A 73 -4.23 -25.58 -11.22
N PRO A 74 -3.25 -24.93 -10.58
CA PRO A 74 -2.54 -25.49 -9.43
C PRO A 74 -3.48 -25.67 -8.23
N GLY A 75 -3.33 -26.79 -7.52
CA GLY A 75 -4.13 -27.13 -6.34
C GLY A 75 -5.58 -27.53 -6.69
N ASN A 76 -6.38 -27.75 -5.65
CA ASN A 76 -7.83 -27.98 -5.78
C ASN A 76 -8.63 -26.72 -5.40
N SER A 77 -7.99 -25.56 -5.34
CA SER A 77 -8.60 -24.31 -4.91
C SER A 77 -9.51 -23.74 -6.01
N GLY A 78 -10.70 -23.32 -5.62
CA GLY A 78 -11.63 -22.65 -6.53
C GLY A 78 -11.23 -21.22 -6.90
N MET A 79 -10.14 -20.68 -6.33
CA MET A 79 -9.64 -19.32 -6.56
C MET A 79 -8.12 -19.32 -6.42
N LEU A 80 -7.45 -18.43 -7.17
CA LEU A 80 -6.02 -18.16 -7.05
C LEU A 80 -5.79 -16.69 -6.68
N HIS A 81 -4.68 -16.39 -5.99
CA HIS A 81 -4.37 -15.06 -5.50
C HIS A 81 -2.98 -14.61 -5.97
N GLY A 82 -2.80 -13.30 -6.10
CA GLY A 82 -1.50 -12.70 -6.33
C GLY A 82 -0.76 -13.27 -7.55
N ASN A 83 0.49 -13.68 -7.34
CA ASN A 83 1.35 -14.21 -8.41
C ASN A 83 0.76 -15.46 -9.10
N ASP A 84 0.10 -16.35 -8.34
CA ASP A 84 -0.50 -17.55 -8.93
C ASP A 84 -1.69 -17.21 -9.84
N ALA A 85 -2.47 -16.17 -9.48
CA ALA A 85 -3.54 -15.67 -10.34
C ALA A 85 -2.98 -15.09 -11.65
N LEU A 86 -1.93 -14.27 -11.58
CA LEU A 86 -1.29 -13.68 -12.76
C LEU A 86 -0.61 -14.75 -13.64
N ALA A 87 0.05 -15.72 -13.05
CA ALA A 87 0.69 -16.81 -13.80
C ALA A 87 -0.32 -17.67 -14.58
N ASN A 88 -1.57 -17.74 -14.11
CA ASN A 88 -2.63 -18.54 -14.73
C ASN A 88 -3.72 -17.68 -15.39
N GLN A 89 -3.46 -16.41 -15.66
CA GLN A 89 -4.45 -15.42 -16.15
C GLN A 89 -5.22 -15.84 -17.43
N LEU A 90 -4.65 -16.71 -18.27
CA LEU A 90 -5.35 -17.21 -19.46
C LEU A 90 -6.55 -18.11 -19.14
N HIS A 91 -6.63 -18.63 -17.93
CA HIS A 91 -7.63 -19.58 -17.48
C HIS A 91 -8.51 -19.02 -16.37
N LEU A 92 -8.34 -17.74 -16.05
CA LEU A 92 -8.97 -17.08 -14.92
C LEU A 92 -9.61 -15.76 -15.33
N ARG A 93 -10.78 -15.50 -14.81
CA ARG A 93 -11.32 -14.14 -14.73
C ARG A 93 -10.64 -13.44 -13.57
N LEU A 94 -9.79 -12.46 -13.85
CA LEU A 94 -9.10 -11.68 -12.85
C LEU A 94 -10.03 -10.59 -12.29
N VAL A 95 -10.03 -10.46 -10.96
CA VAL A 95 -10.75 -9.43 -10.22
C VAL A 95 -9.74 -8.69 -9.34
N HIS A 96 -9.66 -7.38 -9.51
CA HIS A 96 -8.93 -6.49 -8.60
C HIS A 96 -9.90 -6.08 -7.49
N PRO A 97 -9.67 -6.50 -6.23
CA PRO A 97 -10.61 -6.25 -5.14
C PRO A 97 -10.71 -4.76 -4.77
N LEU A 98 -9.69 -3.96 -5.11
CA LEU A 98 -9.63 -2.53 -4.85
C LEU A 98 -9.39 -1.74 -6.15
N SER A 99 -9.96 -0.53 -6.20
CA SER A 99 -9.58 0.54 -7.13
C SER A 99 -9.46 1.83 -6.33
N ASP A 100 -8.33 2.52 -6.51
CA ASP A 100 -8.05 3.81 -5.86
C ASP A 100 -8.26 3.80 -4.34
N GLY A 101 -7.82 2.70 -3.70
CA GLY A 101 -7.95 2.49 -2.25
C GLY A 101 -9.35 2.15 -1.76
N VAL A 102 -10.34 1.98 -2.66
CA VAL A 102 -11.73 1.64 -2.33
C VAL A 102 -12.05 0.22 -2.76
N ILE A 103 -12.69 -0.56 -1.88
CA ILE A 103 -13.14 -1.91 -2.19
C ILE A 103 -14.25 -1.87 -3.25
N GLN A 104 -14.00 -2.54 -4.38
CA GLN A 104 -14.95 -2.71 -5.48
C GLN A 104 -15.71 -4.03 -5.38
N ASP A 105 -15.05 -5.08 -4.90
CA ASP A 105 -15.63 -6.40 -4.70
C ASP A 105 -15.28 -6.90 -3.29
N ILE A 106 -16.27 -6.90 -2.40
CA ILE A 106 -16.07 -7.22 -0.98
C ILE A 106 -15.71 -8.69 -0.76
N GLU A 107 -16.23 -9.60 -1.58
CA GLU A 107 -15.93 -11.03 -1.45
C GLU A 107 -14.51 -11.33 -1.96
N ALA A 108 -14.10 -10.69 -3.06
CA ALA A 108 -12.72 -10.75 -3.51
C ALA A 108 -11.76 -10.13 -2.47
N ALA A 109 -12.14 -9.01 -1.83
CA ALA A 109 -11.34 -8.38 -0.78
C ALA A 109 -11.20 -9.29 0.45
N LYS A 110 -12.30 -9.89 0.95
CA LYS A 110 -12.26 -10.86 2.06
C LYS A 110 -11.37 -12.05 1.74
N SER A 111 -11.51 -12.60 0.52
CA SER A 111 -10.69 -13.72 0.05
C SER A 111 -9.20 -13.35 0.00
N PHE A 112 -8.89 -12.17 -0.52
CA PHE A 112 -7.51 -11.70 -0.63
C PHE A 112 -6.88 -11.42 0.74
N LEU A 113 -7.61 -10.79 1.66
CA LEU A 113 -7.16 -10.57 3.05
C LEU A 113 -6.93 -11.90 3.77
N GLY A 114 -7.81 -12.89 3.58
CA GLY A 114 -7.63 -14.26 4.07
C GLY A 114 -6.34 -14.89 3.56
N TYR A 115 -6.07 -14.76 2.27
CA TYR A 115 -4.81 -15.20 1.66
C TYR A 115 -3.59 -14.52 2.30
N LEU A 116 -3.61 -13.19 2.51
CA LEU A 116 -2.52 -12.47 3.17
C LEU A 116 -2.30 -12.95 4.62
N ARG A 117 -3.38 -13.22 5.37
CA ARG A 117 -3.28 -13.79 6.70
C ARG A 117 -2.62 -15.17 6.70
N GLU A 118 -2.98 -16.03 5.75
CA GLU A 118 -2.39 -17.38 5.60
C GLU A 118 -0.88 -17.31 5.32
N GLN A 119 -0.40 -16.30 4.59
CA GLN A 119 1.03 -16.15 4.34
C GLN A 119 1.85 -15.89 5.61
N VAL A 120 1.26 -15.27 6.64
CA VAL A 120 1.94 -14.90 7.90
C VAL A 120 1.56 -15.76 9.09
N ASP A 121 0.40 -16.42 9.06
CA ASP A 121 -0.12 -17.35 10.09
C ASP A 121 -0.86 -18.52 9.43
N PRO A 122 -0.15 -19.44 8.76
CA PRO A 122 -0.77 -20.56 8.02
C PRO A 122 -1.67 -21.47 8.87
N GLU A 123 -1.37 -21.58 10.16
CA GLU A 123 -2.13 -22.41 11.09
C GLU A 123 -3.27 -21.66 11.80
N GLN A 124 -3.37 -20.34 11.60
CA GLN A 124 -4.36 -19.42 12.21
C GLN A 124 -4.51 -19.61 13.74
N LYS A 125 -3.37 -19.83 14.41
CA LYS A 125 -3.32 -20.11 15.85
C LYS A 125 -3.24 -18.87 16.73
N ALA A 126 -2.93 -17.73 16.13
CA ALA A 126 -2.78 -16.46 16.85
C ALA A 126 -4.01 -15.57 16.70
N ASP A 127 -4.22 -14.68 17.68
CA ASP A 127 -5.12 -13.53 17.55
C ASP A 127 -4.42 -12.48 16.70
N ALA A 128 -4.82 -12.36 15.44
CA ALA A 128 -4.22 -11.45 14.45
C ALA A 128 -4.76 -10.03 14.63
N LEU A 129 -3.87 -9.12 15.03
CA LEU A 129 -4.16 -7.69 15.25
C LEU A 129 -3.52 -6.90 14.11
N CYS A 130 -4.33 -6.42 13.16
CA CYS A 130 -3.86 -5.83 11.92
C CYS A 130 -4.08 -4.32 11.86
N VAL A 131 -2.99 -3.55 11.64
CA VAL A 131 -3.08 -2.16 11.22
C VAL A 131 -3.00 -2.11 9.70
N ILE A 132 -3.96 -1.44 9.07
CA ILE A 132 -4.09 -1.34 7.62
C ILE A 132 -3.93 0.11 7.19
N GLY A 133 -3.08 0.35 6.19
CA GLY A 133 -3.00 1.63 5.49
C GLY A 133 -4.26 1.93 4.70
N ILE A 134 -4.70 3.18 4.73
CA ILE A 134 -5.80 3.70 3.92
C ILE A 134 -5.36 5.00 3.24
N PRO A 135 -5.94 5.38 2.08
CA PRO A 135 -5.69 6.68 1.48
C PRO A 135 -5.92 7.82 2.48
N ALA A 136 -5.17 8.91 2.33
CA ALA A 136 -5.20 10.04 3.27
C ALA A 136 -6.62 10.56 3.53
N VAL A 137 -7.43 10.63 2.47
CA VAL A 137 -8.84 11.07 2.54
C VAL A 137 -9.74 9.95 2.02
N ALA A 138 -9.94 8.92 2.85
CA ALA A 138 -10.95 7.90 2.59
C ALA A 138 -12.31 8.36 3.16
N ASP A 139 -13.39 8.19 2.41
CA ASP A 139 -14.73 8.47 2.91
C ASP A 139 -15.22 7.40 3.91
N ASP A 140 -16.31 7.69 4.60
CA ASP A 140 -16.84 6.79 5.63
C ASP A 140 -17.38 5.48 5.05
N GLU A 141 -17.84 5.48 3.79
CA GLU A 141 -18.30 4.27 3.10
C GLU A 141 -17.14 3.34 2.78
N ALA A 142 -16.04 3.89 2.24
CA ALA A 142 -14.83 3.13 1.96
C ALA A 142 -14.22 2.52 3.24
N LYS A 143 -14.16 3.31 4.32
CA LYS A 143 -13.70 2.82 5.64
C LYS A 143 -14.59 1.69 6.15
N THR A 144 -15.91 1.85 6.09
CA THR A 144 -16.86 0.83 6.57
C THR A 144 -16.74 -0.48 5.79
N LYS A 145 -16.61 -0.41 4.45
CA LYS A 145 -16.41 -1.60 3.61
C LYS A 145 -15.10 -2.32 3.95
N LEU A 146 -14.02 -1.56 4.16
CA LEU A 146 -12.73 -2.13 4.52
C LEU A 146 -12.75 -2.74 5.93
N GLU A 147 -13.38 -2.07 6.90
CA GLU A 147 -13.58 -2.63 8.24
C GLU A 147 -14.37 -3.93 8.20
N GLU A 148 -15.47 -3.99 7.44
CA GLU A 148 -16.26 -5.21 7.28
C GLU A 148 -15.43 -6.36 6.71
N ALA A 149 -14.70 -6.10 5.63
CA ALA A 149 -13.84 -7.11 5.01
C ALA A 149 -12.73 -7.57 5.98
N ALA A 150 -12.05 -6.62 6.63
CA ALA A 150 -10.91 -6.91 7.50
C ALA A 150 -11.33 -7.63 8.81
N LYS A 151 -12.44 -7.23 9.45
CA LYS A 151 -12.97 -7.87 10.66
C LYS A 151 -13.43 -9.31 10.42
N SER A 152 -13.76 -9.69 9.19
CA SER A 152 -14.06 -11.09 8.86
C SER A 152 -12.81 -11.99 8.86
N VAL A 153 -11.61 -11.39 8.85
CA VAL A 153 -10.32 -12.08 8.71
C VAL A 153 -9.42 -11.91 9.94
N PHE A 154 -9.37 -10.71 10.51
CA PHE A 154 -8.50 -10.36 11.64
C PHE A 154 -9.29 -10.18 12.93
N ASP A 155 -8.67 -10.51 14.06
CA ASP A 155 -9.30 -10.45 15.39
C ASP A 155 -9.35 -9.01 15.95
N GLY A 156 -8.55 -8.11 15.41
CA GLY A 156 -8.60 -6.67 15.69
C GLY A 156 -8.03 -5.87 14.52
N VAL A 157 -8.66 -4.74 14.21
CA VAL A 157 -8.32 -3.89 13.05
C VAL A 157 -8.14 -2.44 13.48
N LEU A 158 -7.15 -1.76 12.89
CA LEU A 158 -6.99 -0.30 12.93
C LEU A 158 -6.74 0.21 11.52
N LEU A 159 -7.42 1.29 11.14
CA LEU A 159 -7.24 1.97 9.86
C LEU A 159 -6.50 3.29 10.07
N ILE A 160 -5.39 3.50 9.37
CA ILE A 160 -4.51 4.67 9.54
C ILE A 160 -4.06 5.18 8.17
N PRO A 161 -3.99 6.51 7.95
CA PRO A 161 -3.55 7.10 6.69
C PRO A 161 -2.15 6.61 6.26
N GLU A 162 -2.03 6.15 5.01
CA GLU A 162 -0.80 5.62 4.42
C GLU A 162 0.40 6.58 4.55
N PRO A 163 0.30 7.89 4.24
CA PRO A 163 1.46 8.78 4.36
C PRO A 163 2.00 8.89 5.79
N PHE A 164 1.11 8.81 6.79
CA PHE A 164 1.52 8.80 8.19
C PHE A 164 2.23 7.50 8.58
N LEU A 165 1.72 6.37 8.08
CA LEU A 165 2.38 5.07 8.27
C LEU A 165 3.73 5.02 7.55
N ALA A 166 3.84 5.57 6.33
CA ALA A 166 5.09 5.66 5.60
C ALA A 166 6.14 6.46 6.38
N ALA A 167 5.74 7.59 6.99
CA ALA A 167 6.62 8.38 7.84
C ALA A 167 7.11 7.60 9.06
N LEU A 168 6.22 6.88 9.74
CA LEU A 168 6.58 6.00 10.85
C LEU A 168 7.50 4.85 10.39
N GLY A 169 7.26 4.31 9.20
CA GLY A 169 8.10 3.27 8.59
C GLY A 169 9.52 3.77 8.32
N MET A 170 9.61 4.99 7.79
CA MET A 170 10.89 5.63 7.45
C MET A 170 11.67 6.09 8.68
N ARG A 171 10.99 6.31 9.82
CA ARG A 171 11.63 6.80 11.05
C ARG A 171 12.66 5.80 11.59
N ASP A 172 13.88 6.29 11.78
CA ASP A 172 14.97 5.57 12.42
C ASP A 172 15.11 6.06 13.88
N GLU A 173 14.65 5.25 14.82
CA GLU A 173 14.68 5.57 16.25
C GLU A 173 16.09 5.66 16.81
N GLU A 174 17.09 5.01 16.18
CA GLU A 174 18.48 5.04 16.62
C GLU A 174 19.14 6.38 16.28
N LYS A 175 18.68 7.05 15.22
CA LYS A 175 19.22 8.34 14.75
C LYS A 175 18.59 9.58 15.38
N LEU A 176 17.60 9.43 16.25
CA LEU A 176 16.89 10.59 16.86
C LEU A 176 17.78 11.57 17.64
N GLN A 177 18.97 11.14 18.05
CA GLN A 177 19.94 11.99 18.74
C GLN A 177 21.02 12.58 17.82
N GLU A 178 21.02 12.23 16.54
CA GLU A 178 21.98 12.78 15.57
C GLU A 178 21.53 14.18 15.13
N PRO A 179 22.44 15.20 15.20
CA PRO A 179 22.07 16.60 14.91
C PRO A 179 21.52 16.84 13.50
N ASP A 180 21.98 16.05 12.53
CA ASP A 180 21.63 16.21 11.11
C ASP A 180 20.48 15.27 10.67
N TYR A 181 19.95 14.46 11.58
CA TYR A 181 18.83 13.57 11.26
C TYR A 181 17.53 14.36 11.16
N LYS A 182 16.97 14.40 9.96
CA LYS A 182 15.63 14.98 9.72
C LYS A 182 14.57 13.91 9.99
N ASP A 183 14.03 13.89 11.21
CA ASP A 183 12.99 12.96 11.62
C ASP A 183 11.72 13.15 10.75
N PRO A 184 11.31 12.13 9.98
CA PRO A 184 10.15 12.23 9.10
C PRO A 184 8.82 12.42 9.85
N VAL A 185 8.80 12.17 11.16
CA VAL A 185 7.57 12.29 11.99
C VAL A 185 7.49 13.65 12.69
N SER A 186 8.60 14.34 12.87
CA SER A 186 8.66 15.58 13.66
C SER A 186 7.99 16.77 12.98
N ASN A 187 8.39 17.07 11.74
CA ASN A 187 7.82 18.13 10.93
C ASN A 187 8.17 17.89 9.46
N SER A 188 7.25 17.33 8.71
CA SER A 188 7.44 16.96 7.29
C SER A 188 6.17 17.09 6.48
N LEU A 189 6.31 17.16 5.18
CA LEU A 189 5.24 17.04 4.22
C LEU A 189 5.48 15.77 3.39
N PHE A 190 4.66 14.76 3.59
CA PHE A 190 4.69 13.53 2.82
C PHE A 190 3.84 13.62 1.58
N VAL A 191 4.35 13.08 0.47
CA VAL A 191 3.64 12.90 -0.80
C VAL A 191 3.78 11.44 -1.17
N ASP A 192 2.71 10.69 -1.06
CA ASP A 192 2.65 9.27 -1.46
C ASP A 192 2.01 9.16 -2.85
N ILE A 193 2.80 8.78 -3.84
CA ILE A 193 2.36 8.67 -5.23
C ILE A 193 2.04 7.21 -5.51
N GLY A 194 0.78 6.85 -5.33
CA GLY A 194 0.25 5.52 -5.56
C GLY A 194 -0.11 5.23 -7.02
N ALA A 195 -0.78 4.10 -7.25
CA ALA A 195 -1.28 3.73 -8.58
C ALA A 195 -2.51 4.57 -8.97
N GLY A 196 -3.49 4.74 -8.07
CA GLY A 196 -4.73 5.45 -8.32
C GLY A 196 -4.75 6.87 -7.78
N THR A 197 -4.14 7.10 -6.63
CA THR A 197 -4.14 8.38 -5.94
C THR A 197 -2.74 8.92 -5.70
N THR A 198 -2.65 10.23 -5.47
CA THR A 198 -1.51 10.86 -4.80
C THR A 198 -2.01 11.50 -3.52
N ASP A 199 -1.42 11.08 -2.40
CA ASP A 199 -1.82 11.45 -1.06
C ASP A 199 -0.79 12.37 -0.41
N PHE A 200 -1.27 13.44 0.24
CA PHE A 200 -0.45 14.44 0.90
C PHE A 200 -0.77 14.45 2.39
N CYS A 201 0.26 14.55 3.22
CA CYS A 201 0.10 14.60 4.66
C CYS A 201 1.11 15.55 5.32
N ILE A 202 0.61 16.52 6.09
CA ILE A 202 1.44 17.31 7.01
C ILE A 202 1.60 16.50 8.30
N ILE A 203 2.83 16.20 8.69
CA ILE A 203 3.16 15.42 9.88
C ILE A 203 3.97 16.27 10.85
N GLN A 204 3.45 16.45 12.07
CA GLN A 204 4.02 17.37 13.06
C GLN A 204 4.11 16.73 14.47
N GLY A 205 4.56 15.47 14.55
CA GLY A 205 4.76 14.75 15.81
C GLY A 205 3.47 14.23 16.47
N TYR A 206 2.30 14.42 15.84
CA TYR A 206 1.02 13.93 16.30
C TYR A 206 0.23 13.30 15.15
N PHE A 207 -0.84 12.58 15.49
CA PHE A 207 -1.72 11.98 14.49
C PHE A 207 -2.34 13.07 13.61
N PRO A 208 -2.25 12.97 12.26
CA PRO A 208 -2.71 14.02 11.37
C PRO A 208 -4.24 14.21 11.50
N LYS A 209 -4.67 15.46 11.43
CA LYS A 209 -6.08 15.83 11.41
C LYS A 209 -6.57 15.91 9.96
N PRO A 210 -7.91 15.93 9.73
CA PRO A 210 -8.45 16.03 8.38
C PRO A 210 -7.90 17.18 7.54
N GLN A 211 -7.60 18.35 8.16
CA GLN A 211 -7.01 19.50 7.46
C GLN A 211 -5.52 19.33 7.09
N ASP A 212 -4.84 18.35 7.70
CA ASP A 212 -3.43 18.02 7.43
C ASP A 212 -3.29 17.02 6.27
N LEU A 213 -4.42 16.59 5.70
CA LEU A 213 -4.52 15.55 4.68
C LEU A 213 -5.15 16.10 3.40
N LEU A 214 -4.61 15.70 2.24
CA LEU A 214 -5.20 15.91 0.93
C LEU A 214 -4.98 14.65 0.10
N SER A 215 -5.95 14.27 -0.72
CA SER A 215 -5.83 13.20 -1.70
C SER A 215 -6.34 13.70 -3.05
N ILE A 216 -5.64 13.38 -4.11
CA ILE A 216 -6.09 13.65 -5.47
C ILE A 216 -6.19 12.33 -6.25
N PRO A 217 -7.24 12.16 -7.10
CA PRO A 217 -7.41 10.97 -7.92
C PRO A 217 -6.52 11.04 -9.16
N PHE A 218 -5.22 11.24 -8.96
CA PHE A 218 -4.21 11.28 -10.00
C PHE A 218 -2.97 10.52 -9.51
N GLY A 219 -2.69 9.39 -10.13
CA GLY A 219 -1.57 8.53 -9.80
C GLY A 219 -0.98 7.85 -11.03
N GLY A 220 -0.34 6.72 -10.83
CA GLY A 220 0.32 5.99 -11.92
C GLY A 220 -0.62 5.51 -13.03
N ASN A 221 -1.90 5.28 -12.71
CA ASN A 221 -2.90 4.81 -13.69
C ASN A 221 -3.26 5.93 -14.68
N GLU A 222 -3.39 7.17 -14.22
CA GLU A 222 -3.66 8.33 -15.08
C GLU A 222 -2.47 8.59 -16.02
N VAL A 223 -1.24 8.42 -15.52
CA VAL A 223 -0.04 8.48 -16.37
C VAL A 223 -0.08 7.40 -17.47
N ASP A 224 -0.54 6.16 -17.15
CA ASP A 224 -0.71 5.09 -18.14
C ASP A 224 -1.72 5.49 -19.22
N VAL A 225 -2.86 6.08 -18.83
CA VAL A 225 -3.91 6.53 -19.76
C VAL A 225 -3.40 7.66 -20.67
N ILE A 226 -2.74 8.65 -20.10
CA ILE A 226 -2.16 9.77 -20.87
C ILE A 226 -1.08 9.25 -21.84
N LEU A 227 -0.22 8.34 -21.41
CA LEU A 227 0.81 7.74 -22.24
C LEU A 227 0.22 6.94 -23.41
N ASP A 228 -0.83 6.14 -23.17
CA ASP A 228 -1.55 5.42 -24.22
C ASP A 228 -2.13 6.40 -25.26
N GLN A 229 -2.78 7.47 -24.79
CA GLN A 229 -3.33 8.50 -25.67
C GLN A 229 -2.23 9.15 -26.52
N LEU A 230 -1.14 9.59 -25.93
CA LEU A 230 -0.03 10.21 -26.63
C LEU A 230 0.64 9.28 -27.64
N ILE A 231 0.76 7.98 -27.31
CA ILE A 231 1.27 6.98 -28.26
C ILE A 231 0.32 6.83 -29.45
N ARG A 232 -1.00 6.72 -29.24
CA ARG A 232 -2.01 6.58 -30.32
C ARG A 232 -2.07 7.82 -31.21
N GLU A 233 -1.93 9.01 -30.65
CA GLU A 233 -1.87 10.27 -31.43
C GLU A 233 -0.67 10.31 -32.39
N ASN A 234 0.48 9.78 -31.97
CA ASN A 234 1.69 9.74 -32.78
C ASN A 234 1.79 8.50 -33.69
N TYR A 235 1.13 7.41 -33.31
CA TYR A 235 1.16 6.11 -34.01
C TYR A 235 -0.26 5.53 -34.06
N PRO A 236 -1.17 6.06 -34.93
CA PRO A 236 -2.58 5.65 -34.93
C PRO A 236 -2.81 4.15 -35.20
N GLU A 237 -1.86 3.48 -35.82
CA GLU A 237 -1.91 2.03 -36.09
C GLU A 237 -1.51 1.15 -34.88
N VAL A 238 -1.03 1.77 -33.80
CA VAL A 238 -0.61 1.07 -32.58
C VAL A 238 -1.80 0.98 -31.63
N ASN A 239 -2.16 -0.24 -31.25
CA ASN A 239 -3.19 -0.51 -30.25
C ASN A 239 -2.64 -1.54 -29.25
N LEU A 240 -2.32 -1.08 -28.04
CA LEU A 240 -1.66 -1.88 -27.02
C LEU A 240 -2.57 -2.07 -25.81
N PRO A 241 -2.49 -3.22 -25.13
CA PRO A 241 -3.13 -3.37 -23.84
C PRO A 241 -2.47 -2.45 -22.80
N ILE A 242 -3.25 -1.94 -21.86
CA ILE A 242 -2.78 -0.99 -20.83
C ILE A 242 -1.62 -1.57 -20.00
N SER A 243 -1.55 -2.88 -19.84
CA SER A 243 -0.44 -3.55 -19.15
C SER A 243 0.92 -3.36 -19.85
N MET A 244 0.93 -3.29 -21.19
CA MET A 244 2.17 -2.97 -21.93
C MET A 244 2.54 -1.51 -21.78
N ILE A 245 1.57 -0.60 -21.82
CA ILE A 245 1.78 0.84 -21.60
C ILE A 245 2.36 1.07 -20.20
N ARG A 246 1.78 0.41 -19.18
CA ARG A 246 2.31 0.43 -17.81
C ARG A 246 3.75 -0.07 -17.74
N GLY A 247 4.06 -1.18 -18.39
CA GLY A 247 5.44 -1.69 -18.46
C GLY A 247 6.41 -0.69 -19.06
N PHE A 248 6.02 0.06 -20.10
CA PHE A 248 6.86 1.13 -20.67
C PHE A 248 7.06 2.29 -19.70
N LYS A 249 5.99 2.72 -19.00
CA LYS A 249 6.12 3.73 -17.95
C LYS A 249 7.08 3.27 -16.86
N GLU A 250 6.90 2.06 -16.32
CA GLU A 250 7.74 1.54 -15.23
C GLU A 250 9.22 1.41 -15.61
N GLU A 251 9.50 1.08 -16.89
CA GLU A 251 10.87 0.93 -17.36
C GLU A 251 11.54 2.27 -17.75
N PHE A 252 10.76 3.24 -18.28
CA PHE A 252 11.32 4.43 -18.93
C PHE A 252 10.88 5.76 -18.35
N SER A 253 10.13 5.78 -17.23
CA SER A 253 9.59 7.03 -16.66
C SER A 253 10.69 8.02 -16.24
N TYR A 254 10.49 9.28 -16.61
CA TYR A 254 11.33 10.42 -16.24
C TYR A 254 10.54 11.71 -16.31
N VAL A 255 11.04 12.76 -15.68
CA VAL A 255 10.49 14.11 -15.75
C VAL A 255 11.58 15.13 -16.09
N GLY A 256 11.17 16.33 -16.44
CA GLY A 256 12.02 17.43 -16.90
C GLY A 256 12.11 17.49 -18.42
N GLU A 257 13.30 17.82 -18.95
CA GLU A 257 13.53 18.00 -20.38
C GLU A 257 13.30 16.71 -21.19
N PRO A 258 12.70 16.80 -22.41
CA PRO A 258 12.39 15.64 -23.24
C PRO A 258 13.61 14.78 -23.58
N GLU A 259 13.61 13.51 -23.22
CA GLU A 259 14.63 12.53 -23.63
C GLU A 259 14.29 11.93 -25.00
N SER A 260 15.30 11.78 -25.87
CA SER A 260 15.20 11.09 -27.15
C SER A 260 15.87 9.73 -27.12
N GLY A 261 15.47 8.83 -28.03
CA GLY A 261 16.14 7.53 -28.20
C GLY A 261 15.52 6.38 -27.43
N ILE A 262 14.46 6.59 -26.65
CA ILE A 262 13.70 5.53 -25.98
C ILE A 262 12.84 4.81 -27.01
N ARG A 263 13.25 3.60 -27.40
CA ARG A 263 12.62 2.82 -28.48
C ARG A 263 12.12 1.48 -27.95
N VAL A 264 10.83 1.22 -28.17
CA VAL A 264 10.18 -0.03 -27.77
C VAL A 264 9.73 -0.83 -29.01
N LYS A 265 9.64 -2.15 -28.85
CA LYS A 265 9.07 -3.05 -29.88
C LYS A 265 7.61 -3.31 -29.53
N VAL A 266 6.72 -3.04 -30.49
CA VAL A 266 5.28 -3.22 -30.34
C VAL A 266 4.72 -4.09 -31.48
N PRO A 267 3.67 -4.89 -31.26
CA PRO A 267 3.00 -5.62 -32.33
C PRO A 267 2.10 -4.68 -33.13
N VAL A 268 2.29 -4.61 -34.43
CA VAL A 268 1.41 -3.94 -35.37
C VAL A 268 1.01 -4.94 -36.45
N GLU A 269 -0.28 -5.24 -36.59
CA GLU A 269 -0.79 -6.26 -37.52
C GLU A 269 -0.02 -7.60 -37.42
N GLY A 270 0.31 -8.02 -36.20
CA GLY A 270 1.02 -9.26 -35.92
C GLY A 270 2.54 -9.22 -36.20
N LYS A 271 3.09 -8.09 -36.61
CA LYS A 271 4.53 -7.91 -36.88
C LYS A 271 5.19 -6.98 -35.85
N PRO A 272 6.43 -7.27 -35.41
CA PRO A 272 7.15 -6.39 -34.50
C PRO A 272 7.57 -5.09 -35.22
N ARG A 273 7.18 -3.95 -34.67
CA ARG A 273 7.59 -2.62 -35.12
C ARG A 273 8.31 -1.90 -33.98
N LYS A 274 9.34 -1.11 -34.30
CA LYS A 274 10.00 -0.22 -33.36
C LYS A 274 9.36 1.17 -33.43
N ILE A 275 8.95 1.70 -32.31
CA ILE A 275 8.46 3.08 -32.15
C ILE A 275 9.30 3.80 -31.11
N GLU A 276 9.40 5.12 -31.21
CA GLU A 276 10.08 5.98 -30.25
C GLU A 276 9.03 6.64 -29.35
N ILE A 277 9.14 6.47 -28.02
CA ILE A 277 8.15 6.92 -27.05
C ILE A 277 8.72 7.87 -25.99
N GLY A 278 9.99 8.26 -26.09
CA GLY A 278 10.65 9.06 -25.07
C GLY A 278 9.89 10.34 -24.74
N LYS A 279 9.51 11.13 -25.74
CA LYS A 279 8.75 12.37 -25.54
C LYS A 279 7.40 12.13 -24.87
N GLN A 280 6.69 11.08 -25.28
CA GLN A 280 5.38 10.73 -24.76
C GLN A 280 5.47 10.32 -23.28
N VAL A 281 6.49 9.53 -22.92
CA VAL A 281 6.74 9.12 -21.52
C VAL A 281 7.01 10.36 -20.66
N GLY A 282 7.94 11.23 -21.09
CA GLY A 282 8.27 12.47 -20.36
C GLY A 282 7.06 13.39 -20.22
N GLU A 283 6.27 13.58 -21.27
CA GLU A 283 5.07 14.41 -21.23
C GLU A 283 4.02 13.84 -20.26
N ALA A 284 3.74 12.53 -20.32
CA ALA A 284 2.80 11.90 -19.42
C ALA A 284 3.24 12.03 -17.94
N CYS A 285 4.53 11.82 -17.65
CA CYS A 285 5.06 11.96 -16.29
C CYS A 285 5.08 13.44 -15.81
N ASN A 286 5.35 14.39 -16.69
CA ASN A 286 5.31 15.80 -16.33
C ASN A 286 3.90 16.28 -15.94
N ARG A 287 2.81 15.70 -16.53
CA ARG A 287 1.43 15.97 -16.10
C ARG A 287 1.19 15.57 -14.63
N LEU A 288 1.76 14.45 -14.19
CA LEU A 288 1.68 14.06 -12.78
C LEU A 288 2.41 15.09 -11.88
N VAL A 289 3.57 15.59 -12.31
CA VAL A 289 4.31 16.61 -11.54
C VAL A 289 3.56 17.94 -11.47
N ASP A 290 2.84 18.34 -12.55
CA ASP A 290 1.96 19.52 -12.54
C ASP A 290 0.91 19.39 -11.41
N GLU A 291 0.19 18.28 -11.36
CA GLU A 291 -0.85 18.02 -10.33
C GLU A 291 -0.25 17.97 -8.92
N ILE A 292 0.90 17.31 -8.76
CA ILE A 292 1.60 17.25 -7.47
C ILE A 292 2.00 18.63 -6.99
N THR A 293 2.61 19.45 -7.87
CA THR A 293 3.10 20.79 -7.50
C THR A 293 1.96 21.71 -7.11
N ASP A 294 0.85 21.67 -7.86
CA ASP A 294 -0.34 22.47 -7.55
C ASP A 294 -0.99 22.04 -6.23
N SER A 295 -1.03 20.75 -5.96
CA SER A 295 -1.53 20.22 -4.69
C SER A 295 -0.61 20.54 -3.51
N LEU A 296 0.71 20.45 -3.68
CA LEU A 296 1.70 20.88 -2.68
C LEU A 296 1.50 22.33 -2.27
N LYS A 297 1.27 23.25 -3.23
CA LYS A 297 0.98 24.65 -2.94
C LYS A 297 -0.27 24.83 -2.08
N GLN A 298 -1.33 24.05 -2.33
CA GLN A 298 -2.55 24.08 -1.53
C GLN A 298 -2.29 23.61 -0.10
N VAL A 299 -1.58 22.49 0.06
CA VAL A 299 -1.24 21.92 1.37
C VAL A 299 -0.33 22.85 2.17
N ILE A 300 0.69 23.43 1.54
CA ILE A 300 1.59 24.40 2.18
C ILE A 300 0.81 25.65 2.62
N ALA A 301 -0.12 26.15 1.79
CA ALA A 301 -0.95 27.29 2.13
C ALA A 301 -1.93 27.05 3.31
N SER A 302 -2.31 25.79 3.56
CA SER A 302 -3.16 25.39 4.70
C SER A 302 -2.38 25.25 6.01
N ALA A 303 -1.05 25.12 5.92
CA ALA A 303 -0.19 24.90 7.09
C ALA A 303 -0.08 26.16 7.96
N SER A 304 0.23 25.96 9.25
CA SER A 304 0.53 27.07 10.17
C SER A 304 1.71 27.89 9.64
N PRO A 305 1.62 29.24 9.57
CA PRO A 305 2.73 30.08 9.13
C PRO A 305 4.05 29.85 9.86
N GLN A 306 3.99 29.38 11.11
CA GLN A 306 5.17 29.07 11.93
C GLN A 306 5.88 27.77 11.48
N SER A 307 5.17 26.86 10.80
CA SER A 307 5.70 25.56 10.36
C SER A 307 6.12 25.53 8.90
N VAL A 308 5.63 26.46 8.06
CA VAL A 308 5.84 26.44 6.60
C VAL A 308 7.33 26.32 6.25
N PHE A 309 8.21 27.11 6.86
CA PHE A 309 9.63 27.08 6.54
C PHE A 309 10.25 25.68 6.80
N SER A 310 9.96 25.07 7.93
CA SER A 310 10.50 23.74 8.26
C SER A 310 9.83 22.62 7.46
N LEU A 311 8.56 22.77 7.07
CA LEU A 311 7.87 21.82 6.16
C LEU A 311 8.51 21.86 4.76
N LEU A 312 8.78 23.04 4.23
CA LEU A 312 9.46 23.21 2.94
C LEU A 312 10.84 22.54 2.90
N GLN A 313 11.54 22.50 4.02
CA GLN A 313 12.86 21.85 4.13
C GLN A 313 12.78 20.31 4.39
N ASN A 314 11.60 19.72 4.41
CA ASN A 314 11.42 18.30 4.66
C ASN A 314 10.21 17.74 3.88
N ILE A 315 10.23 17.91 2.57
CA ILE A 315 9.24 17.33 1.66
C ILE A 315 9.75 15.94 1.26
N ILE A 316 8.94 14.90 1.46
CA ILE A 316 9.33 13.51 1.25
C ILE A 316 8.37 12.87 0.23
N ILE A 317 8.94 12.36 -0.86
CA ILE A 317 8.20 11.65 -1.90
C ILE A 317 8.35 10.15 -1.68
N THR A 318 7.24 9.44 -1.65
CA THR A 318 7.15 7.98 -1.48
C THR A 318 6.17 7.35 -2.49
N GLY A 319 5.93 6.06 -2.36
CA GLY A 319 5.06 5.33 -3.28
C GLY A 319 5.72 4.96 -4.61
N GLY A 320 4.96 4.27 -5.47
CA GLY A 320 5.45 3.79 -6.77
C GLY A 320 5.96 4.88 -7.69
N GLY A 321 5.32 6.06 -7.65
CA GLY A 321 5.71 7.22 -8.43
C GLY A 321 7.05 7.83 -8.04
N SER A 322 7.56 7.57 -6.84
CA SER A 322 8.89 8.03 -6.41
C SER A 322 10.03 7.44 -7.27
N ARG A 323 9.75 6.38 -8.02
CA ARG A 323 10.71 5.77 -8.97
C ARG A 323 10.88 6.52 -10.28
N ILE A 324 9.99 7.47 -10.58
CA ILE A 324 10.12 8.33 -11.77
C ILE A 324 11.43 9.09 -11.66
N LYS A 325 12.30 8.93 -12.65
CA LYS A 325 13.62 9.54 -12.67
C LYS A 325 13.51 11.08 -12.58
N ASN A 326 14.28 11.69 -11.68
CA ASN A 326 14.38 13.13 -11.40
C ASN A 326 13.11 13.77 -10.80
N ILE A 327 12.15 13.02 -10.29
CA ILE A 327 10.88 13.57 -9.78
C ILE A 327 11.09 14.53 -8.60
N ASP A 328 11.99 14.21 -7.69
CA ASP A 328 12.37 15.05 -6.55
C ASP A 328 12.96 16.39 -7.00
N GLN A 329 13.90 16.33 -7.96
CA GLN A 329 14.57 17.50 -8.49
C GLN A 329 13.60 18.42 -9.27
N GLU A 330 12.72 17.82 -10.07
CA GLU A 330 11.74 18.56 -10.86
C GLU A 330 10.69 19.25 -9.97
N ILE A 331 10.16 18.56 -8.95
CA ILE A 331 9.23 19.15 -7.97
C ILE A 331 9.93 20.29 -7.22
N GLN A 332 11.17 20.09 -6.78
CA GLN A 332 11.95 21.13 -6.10
C GLN A 332 12.16 22.35 -7.00
N LEU A 333 12.52 22.14 -8.26
CA LEU A 333 12.73 23.22 -9.23
C LEU A 333 11.45 24.05 -9.41
N ARG A 334 10.30 23.40 -9.61
CA ARG A 334 9.02 24.10 -9.81
C ARG A 334 8.58 24.89 -8.59
N LEU A 335 8.81 24.37 -7.37
CA LEU A 335 8.55 25.12 -6.15
C LEU A 335 9.43 26.38 -6.06
N VAL A 336 10.71 26.31 -6.46
CA VAL A 336 11.60 27.47 -6.52
C VAL A 336 11.12 28.49 -7.57
N GLU A 337 10.70 28.04 -8.75
CA GLU A 337 10.15 28.89 -9.81
C GLU A 337 8.86 29.60 -9.38
N ASP A 338 8.04 28.93 -8.57
CA ASP A 338 6.82 29.49 -7.95
C ASP A 338 7.11 30.40 -6.75
N GLY A 339 8.38 30.65 -6.42
CA GLY A 339 8.83 31.62 -5.41
C GLY A 339 8.94 31.08 -4.00
N TYR A 340 8.91 29.77 -3.80
CA TYR A 340 9.18 29.17 -2.48
C TYR A 340 10.68 29.22 -2.17
N GLU A 341 11.04 29.66 -0.95
CA GLU A 341 12.42 29.83 -0.54
C GLU A 341 13.00 28.50 -0.02
N ASN A 342 14.08 28.04 -0.66
CA ASN A 342 14.86 26.86 -0.26
C ASN A 342 14.05 25.60 0.04
N PRO A 343 13.14 25.16 -0.85
CA PRO A 343 12.48 23.89 -0.65
C PRO A 343 13.50 22.73 -0.76
N GLU A 344 13.39 21.75 0.10
CA GLU A 344 14.16 20.51 0.01
C GLU A 344 13.20 19.34 -0.21
N VAL A 345 13.29 18.75 -1.38
CA VAL A 345 12.51 17.56 -1.77
C VAL A 345 13.46 16.36 -1.82
N ARG A 346 13.08 15.31 -1.13
CA ARG A 346 13.87 14.07 -1.12
C ARG A 346 12.98 12.86 -1.34
N LEU A 347 13.55 11.82 -1.91
CA LEU A 347 12.88 10.52 -2.02
C LEU A 347 12.93 9.77 -0.70
N SER A 348 11.93 8.95 -0.41
CA SER A 348 12.05 7.90 0.58
C SER A 348 13.17 6.93 0.18
N GLU A 349 13.57 6.03 1.08
CA GLU A 349 14.61 5.03 0.75
C GLU A 349 14.24 4.21 -0.49
N LYS A 350 15.25 3.59 -1.13
CA LYS A 350 15.09 2.89 -2.41
C LYS A 350 14.00 1.83 -2.42
N ASP A 351 13.68 1.24 -1.27
CA ASP A 351 12.61 0.27 -1.10
C ASP A 351 11.46 0.90 -0.32
N TYR A 352 10.61 1.67 -1.01
CA TYR A 352 9.40 2.26 -0.42
C TYR A 352 8.30 1.24 -0.13
N SER A 353 8.29 0.11 -0.84
CA SER A 353 7.19 -0.87 -0.79
C SER A 353 6.82 -1.35 0.61
N PRO A 354 7.78 -1.55 1.56
CA PRO A 354 7.41 -1.97 2.90
C PRO A 354 7.14 -0.80 3.88
N LEU A 355 7.34 0.48 3.50
CA LEU A 355 7.33 1.58 4.48
C LEU A 355 5.99 1.70 5.21
N VAL A 356 4.87 1.67 4.47
CA VAL A 356 3.53 1.70 5.06
C VAL A 356 3.32 0.51 5.98
N ALA A 357 3.64 -0.70 5.52
CA ALA A 357 3.51 -1.92 6.31
C ALA A 357 4.44 -1.95 7.54
N ILE A 358 5.66 -1.38 7.46
CA ILE A 358 6.57 -1.22 8.59
C ILE A 358 5.97 -0.27 9.63
N GLY A 359 5.48 0.89 9.21
CA GLY A 359 4.82 1.85 10.08
C GLY A 359 3.58 1.27 10.73
N ALA A 360 2.75 0.56 9.95
CA ALA A 360 1.58 -0.17 10.43
C ALA A 360 1.96 -1.21 11.50
N LEU A 361 3.03 -1.97 11.28
CA LEU A 361 3.50 -2.94 12.26
C LEU A 361 4.08 -2.29 13.52
N LYS A 362 4.77 -1.13 13.40
CA LYS A 362 5.19 -0.35 14.58
C LYS A 362 3.98 0.09 15.41
N VAL A 363 2.92 0.58 14.78
CA VAL A 363 1.66 0.94 15.45
C VAL A 363 1.00 -0.30 16.05
N ALA A 364 0.87 -1.41 15.32
CA ALA A 364 0.26 -2.64 15.81
C ALA A 364 0.92 -3.18 17.09
N LYS A 365 2.25 -3.01 17.22
CA LYS A 365 3.00 -3.39 18.42
C LYS A 365 2.81 -2.43 19.60
N ALA A 366 2.50 -1.17 19.34
CA ALA A 366 2.34 -0.12 20.35
C ALA A 366 0.88 0.13 20.76
N ALA A 367 -0.08 -0.31 19.96
CA ALA A 367 -1.51 -0.09 20.17
C ALA A 367 -2.01 -0.77 21.45
N ARG A 368 -2.86 -0.02 22.20
CA ARG A 368 -3.53 -0.52 23.39
C ARG A 368 -4.78 -1.32 23.02
N GLU A 369 -5.23 -2.16 23.93
CA GLU A 369 -6.40 -3.03 23.75
C GLU A 369 -7.67 -2.23 23.38
N ASP A 370 -7.86 -1.08 24.00
CA ASP A 370 -9.03 -0.21 23.83
C ASP A 370 -9.08 0.52 22.48
N GLN A 371 -8.03 0.41 21.67
CA GLN A 371 -7.95 1.08 20.35
C GLN A 371 -8.42 0.20 19.19
N TRP A 372 -8.48 -1.13 19.39
CA TRP A 372 -8.81 -2.06 18.34
C TRP A 372 -10.31 -2.12 18.05
N LEU A 373 -10.64 -2.14 16.76
CA LEU A 373 -11.98 -2.44 16.24
C LEU A 373 -12.11 -3.96 16.11
N HIS A 374 -13.07 -4.55 16.81
CA HIS A 374 -13.35 -6.00 16.83
C HIS A 374 -14.60 -6.37 16.03
#